data_5a7e3de62c9dd34f1a4a9f6c2b86cd0c
#
_entry.id   5a7e3de62c9dd34f1a4a9f6c2b86cd0c
#
_cell.length_a   1.000
_cell.length_b   1.000
_cell.length_c   1.000
_cell.angle_alpha   90.00
_cell.angle_beta   90.00
_cell.angle_gamma   90.00
#
_symmetry.space_group_name_H-M   'P 1'
#
loop_
_entity.id
_entity.type
_entity.pdbx_description
1 polymer ?
#
loop_
_entity_poly.entity_id
_entity_poly.type
_entity_poly.pdbx_seq_one_letter_code
_entity_poly.pdbx_strand_id
1 'polypeptide(L)'
;PEQDKILPKDAIPDAREIDNLLSAAFDDNDNKAFLIFSLVIKMGLTNQEICSLNREFICHDSEGHLCFSMPPKNHISRFLIIPDDIGTLLDRYIDAENIQSGAIFLNHRKNRIKMRDTERLLASYTQKLVKSRKLRRHYTMQTLRHAAISYMLIGGASKDEVAAYTGVTGKWMNRYDRIIASDVINEAANYNIINISLSGIDNNRHE
;
A
#
# COMPACT_ATOMS: atom_id res chain seq x y z
N PRO A 1 -26.54 3.23 -2.92
CA PRO A 1 -26.72 4.00 -1.69
C PRO A 1 -25.46 4.09 -0.80
N GLU A 2 -24.54 3.13 -0.82
CA GLU A 2 -23.25 3.25 -0.09
C GLU A 2 -22.20 4.08 -0.82
N GLN A 3 -22.42 4.38 -2.08
CA GLN A 3 -21.46 5.01 -2.97
C GLN A 3 -21.17 6.48 -2.64
N ASP A 4 -22.06 7.16 -1.94
CA ASP A 4 -21.99 8.60 -1.69
C ASP A 4 -21.59 8.96 -0.24
N LYS A 5 -21.20 7.98 0.57
CA LYS A 5 -20.76 8.27 1.94
C LYS A 5 -19.38 8.93 1.93
N ILE A 6 -19.36 10.20 2.30
CA ILE A 6 -18.12 10.94 2.54
C ILE A 6 -17.40 10.27 3.72
N LEU A 7 -16.11 9.97 3.55
CA LEU A 7 -15.30 9.40 4.61
C LEU A 7 -15.07 10.41 5.73
N PRO A 8 -15.36 10.05 6.99
CA PRO A 8 -14.96 10.88 8.12
C PRO A 8 -13.43 11.01 8.18
N LYS A 9 -12.94 12.16 8.66
CA LYS A 9 -11.50 12.42 8.79
C LYS A 9 -10.77 11.34 9.60
N ASP A 10 -11.41 10.84 10.64
CA ASP A 10 -10.89 9.81 11.54
C ASP A 10 -11.09 8.37 11.04
N ALA A 11 -11.64 8.18 9.83
CA ALA A 11 -11.87 6.85 9.26
C ALA A 11 -10.60 6.14 8.83
N ILE A 12 -9.54 6.90 8.53
CA ILE A 12 -8.24 6.40 8.07
C ILE A 12 -7.17 6.54 9.16
N PRO A 13 -6.12 5.71 9.13
CA PRO A 13 -4.95 5.92 9.98
C PRO A 13 -4.24 7.22 9.61
N ASP A 14 -3.75 7.94 10.60
CA ASP A 14 -2.83 9.05 10.41
C ASP A 14 -1.40 8.54 10.09
N ALA A 15 -0.49 9.47 9.75
CA ALA A 15 0.88 9.13 9.37
C ALA A 15 1.61 8.35 10.48
N ARG A 16 1.43 8.75 11.75
CA ARG A 16 2.05 8.07 12.89
C ARG A 16 1.53 6.65 13.08
N GLU A 17 0.25 6.43 12.85
CA GLU A 17 -0.35 5.09 12.92
C GLU A 17 0.15 4.18 11.80
N ILE A 18 0.35 4.74 10.59
CA ILE A 18 0.97 4.04 9.46
C ILE A 18 2.41 3.66 9.78
N ASP A 19 3.20 4.60 10.30
CA ASP A 19 4.58 4.34 10.73
C ASP A 19 4.64 3.26 11.81
N ASN A 20 3.74 3.29 12.79
CA ASN A 20 3.66 2.26 13.81
C ASN A 20 3.34 0.88 13.24
N LEU A 21 2.47 0.82 12.23
CA LEU A 21 2.12 -0.44 11.56
C LEU A 21 3.31 -1.01 10.78
N LEU A 22 3.96 -0.17 9.99
CA LEU A 22 5.12 -0.57 9.18
C LEU A 22 6.32 -0.96 10.07
N SER A 23 6.61 -0.16 11.11
CA SER A 23 7.67 -0.47 12.08
C SER A 23 7.42 -1.80 12.78
N ALA A 24 6.18 -2.11 13.16
CA ALA A 24 5.88 -3.38 13.80
C ALA A 24 6.14 -4.58 12.88
N ALA A 25 5.82 -4.48 11.59
CA ALA A 25 6.12 -5.54 10.64
C ALA A 25 7.64 -5.66 10.37
N PHE A 26 8.34 -4.54 10.32
CA PHE A 26 9.79 -4.49 10.18
C PHE A 26 10.50 -5.11 11.39
N ASP A 27 10.14 -4.70 12.61
CA ASP A 27 10.73 -5.19 13.86
C ASP A 27 10.48 -6.71 14.07
N ASP A 28 9.36 -7.21 13.61
CA ASP A 28 9.05 -8.66 13.62
C ASP A 28 9.78 -9.43 12.50
N ASN A 29 10.58 -8.77 11.65
CA ASN A 29 11.21 -9.33 10.44
C ASN A 29 10.22 -10.01 9.49
N ASP A 30 8.95 -9.56 9.49
CA ASP A 30 7.93 -10.07 8.58
C ASP A 30 7.96 -9.28 7.26
N ASN A 31 8.95 -9.60 6.42
CA ASN A 31 9.14 -8.95 5.12
C ASN A 31 7.91 -9.02 4.22
N LYS A 32 7.11 -10.08 4.35
CA LYS A 32 5.85 -10.24 3.61
C LYS A 32 4.82 -9.23 4.07
N ALA A 33 4.56 -9.13 5.37
CA ALA A 33 3.63 -8.15 5.94
C ALA A 33 4.07 -6.72 5.60
N PHE A 34 5.35 -6.43 5.80
CA PHE A 34 5.94 -5.13 5.53
C PHE A 34 5.75 -4.71 4.07
N LEU A 35 6.07 -5.60 3.10
CA LEU A 35 5.89 -5.31 1.68
C LEU A 35 4.40 -5.19 1.28
N ILE A 36 3.52 -6.08 1.77
CA ILE A 36 2.09 -6.01 1.49
C ILE A 36 1.50 -4.68 1.98
N PHE A 37 1.78 -4.28 3.22
CA PHE A 37 1.27 -3.03 3.77
C PHE A 37 1.84 -1.83 3.03
N SER A 38 3.13 -1.84 2.71
CA SER A 38 3.79 -0.78 1.93
C SER A 38 3.19 -0.62 0.54
N LEU A 39 2.92 -1.71 -0.18
CA LEU A 39 2.26 -1.68 -1.50
C LEU A 39 0.86 -1.05 -1.43
N VAL A 40 0.06 -1.41 -0.41
CA VAL A 40 -1.27 -0.82 -0.24
C VAL A 40 -1.19 0.64 0.11
N ILE A 41 -0.32 1.02 1.05
CA ILE A 41 -0.21 2.39 1.57
C ILE A 41 0.42 3.34 0.54
N LYS A 42 1.42 2.90 -0.20
CA LYS A 42 2.11 3.75 -1.19
C LYS A 42 1.44 3.78 -2.55
N MET A 43 0.95 2.63 -3.00
CA MET A 43 0.40 2.51 -4.36
C MET A 43 -1.12 2.43 -4.39
N GLY A 44 -1.78 2.33 -3.25
CA GLY A 44 -3.23 2.22 -3.19
C GLY A 44 -3.77 0.95 -3.85
N LEU A 45 -3.02 -0.14 -3.90
CA LEU A 45 -3.50 -1.41 -4.45
C LEU A 45 -4.65 -1.96 -3.62
N THR A 46 -5.62 -2.56 -4.29
CA THR A 46 -6.68 -3.30 -3.62
C THR A 46 -6.14 -4.60 -3.04
N ASN A 47 -6.82 -5.13 -2.03
CA ASN A 47 -6.49 -6.45 -1.47
C ASN A 47 -6.50 -7.55 -2.54
N GLN A 48 -7.45 -7.48 -3.49
CA GLN A 48 -7.52 -8.42 -4.61
C GLN A 48 -6.30 -8.27 -5.54
N GLU A 49 -5.88 -7.06 -5.86
CA GLU A 49 -4.69 -6.80 -6.68
C GLU A 49 -3.44 -7.36 -5.99
N ILE A 50 -3.23 -7.09 -4.70
CA ILE A 50 -2.14 -7.69 -3.91
C ILE A 50 -2.11 -9.21 -4.05
N CYS A 51 -3.26 -9.86 -3.87
CA CYS A 51 -3.37 -11.33 -3.97
C CYS A 51 -3.12 -11.86 -5.39
N SER A 52 -3.35 -11.05 -6.41
CA SER A 52 -3.18 -11.44 -7.82
C SER A 52 -1.81 -11.13 -8.40
N LEU A 53 -0.95 -10.38 -7.68
CA LEU A 53 0.37 -10.02 -8.20
C LEU A 53 1.19 -11.25 -8.59
N ASN A 54 1.74 -11.17 -9.79
CA ASN A 54 2.65 -12.15 -10.36
C ASN A 54 4.01 -11.53 -10.66
N ARG A 55 5.06 -12.34 -10.64
CA ARG A 55 6.40 -11.94 -11.06
C ARG A 55 6.41 -11.39 -12.47
N GLU A 56 5.60 -11.96 -13.36
CA GLU A 56 5.48 -11.59 -14.76
C GLU A 56 4.81 -10.21 -14.98
N PHE A 57 4.18 -9.64 -13.96
CA PHE A 57 3.59 -8.29 -14.06
C PHE A 57 4.63 -7.19 -13.89
N ILE A 58 5.82 -7.53 -13.39
CA ILE A 58 6.90 -6.57 -13.19
C ILE A 58 7.62 -6.36 -14.52
N CYS A 59 7.65 -5.12 -14.98
CA CYS A 59 8.29 -4.70 -16.22
C CYS A 59 8.95 -3.32 -16.04
N HIS A 60 9.63 -2.84 -17.08
CA HIS A 60 10.15 -1.47 -17.13
C HIS A 60 9.39 -0.71 -18.22
N ASP A 61 9.16 0.56 -17.98
CA ASP A 61 8.65 1.47 -19.01
C ASP A 61 9.76 1.90 -19.99
N SER A 62 9.43 2.78 -20.94
CA SER A 62 10.38 3.29 -21.93
C SER A 62 11.49 4.17 -21.34
N GLU A 63 11.31 4.67 -20.14
CA GLU A 63 12.27 5.50 -19.39
C GLU A 63 13.09 4.69 -18.39
N GLY A 64 12.80 3.39 -18.27
CA GLY A 64 13.50 2.47 -17.37
C GLY A 64 12.91 2.40 -15.95
N HIS A 65 11.77 3.04 -15.68
CA HIS A 65 11.10 2.94 -14.39
C HIS A 65 10.48 1.55 -14.21
N LEU A 66 10.61 1.02 -13.01
CA LEU A 66 9.97 -0.23 -12.64
C LEU A 66 8.44 -0.05 -12.57
N CYS A 67 7.70 -0.95 -13.17
CA CYS A 67 6.25 -0.87 -13.28
C CYS A 67 5.57 -2.21 -13.01
N PHE A 68 4.32 -2.14 -12.54
CA PHE A 68 3.39 -3.25 -12.66
C PHE A 68 2.52 -3.09 -13.91
N SER A 69 2.59 -4.05 -14.82
CA SER A 69 1.60 -4.23 -15.89
C SER A 69 0.42 -5.02 -15.34
N MET A 70 -0.58 -4.31 -14.84
CA MET A 70 -1.75 -4.94 -14.25
C MET A 70 -2.65 -5.55 -15.32
N PRO A 71 -3.26 -6.73 -15.07
CA PRO A 71 -4.23 -7.31 -15.98
C PRO A 71 -5.35 -6.33 -16.31
N PRO A 72 -5.83 -6.31 -17.57
CA PRO A 72 -6.88 -5.39 -17.97
C PRO A 72 -8.16 -5.61 -17.14
N LYS A 73 -8.68 -4.51 -16.62
CA LYS A 73 -9.97 -4.45 -15.97
C LYS A 73 -10.90 -3.61 -16.85
N ASN A 74 -12.05 -4.15 -17.24
CA ASN A 74 -12.95 -3.50 -18.18
C ASN A 74 -12.25 -3.09 -19.50
N HIS A 75 -11.40 -3.96 -20.03
CA HIS A 75 -10.60 -3.75 -21.25
C HIS A 75 -9.54 -2.63 -21.17
N ILE A 76 -9.27 -2.08 -20.00
CA ILE A 76 -8.26 -1.04 -19.78
C ILE A 76 -7.07 -1.69 -19.09
N SER A 77 -5.93 -1.71 -19.77
CA SER A 77 -4.64 -2.06 -19.16
C SER A 77 -4.15 -0.90 -18.29
N ARG A 78 -3.58 -1.22 -17.14
CA ARG A 78 -3.07 -0.22 -16.20
C ARG A 78 -1.61 -0.49 -15.90
N PHE A 79 -0.77 0.47 -16.24
CA PHE A 79 0.64 0.46 -15.87
C PHE A 79 0.83 1.34 -14.65
N LEU A 80 1.42 0.78 -13.61
CA LEU A 80 1.65 1.48 -12.35
C LEU A 80 3.13 1.61 -12.13
N ILE A 81 3.67 2.82 -12.23
CA ILE A 81 5.05 3.09 -11.84
C ILE A 81 5.20 2.74 -10.35
N ILE A 82 6.18 1.91 -10.06
CA ILE A 82 6.50 1.49 -8.71
C ILE A 82 7.50 2.50 -8.14
N PRO A 83 7.19 3.16 -7.00
CA PRO A 83 8.16 4.03 -6.35
C PRO A 83 9.47 3.30 -6.06
N ASP A 84 10.61 3.96 -6.17
CA ASP A 84 11.95 3.35 -6.06
C ASP A 84 12.16 2.61 -4.73
N ASP A 85 11.66 3.16 -3.64
CA ASP A 85 11.70 2.54 -2.32
C ASP A 85 10.92 1.21 -2.28
N ILE A 86 9.74 1.18 -2.93
CA ILE A 86 8.93 -0.04 -3.06
C ILE A 86 9.58 -1.02 -4.02
N GLY A 87 10.17 -0.55 -5.12
CA GLY A 87 10.92 -1.38 -6.07
C GLY A 87 12.05 -2.13 -5.37
N THR A 88 12.85 -1.41 -4.59
CA THR A 88 13.94 -2.01 -3.80
C THR A 88 13.43 -3.09 -2.81
N LEU A 89 12.33 -2.83 -2.12
CA LEU A 89 11.73 -3.80 -1.20
C LEU A 89 11.20 -5.03 -1.94
N LEU A 90 10.57 -4.81 -3.08
CA LEU A 90 10.01 -5.86 -3.92
C LEU A 90 11.09 -6.79 -4.45
N ASP A 91 12.16 -6.25 -4.99
CA ASP A 91 13.30 -7.02 -5.51
C ASP A 91 13.94 -7.87 -4.40
N ARG A 92 14.19 -7.27 -3.24
CA ARG A 92 14.73 -8.02 -2.08
C ARG A 92 13.82 -9.15 -1.64
N TYR A 93 12.50 -8.90 -1.60
CA TYR A 93 11.54 -9.93 -1.23
C TYR A 93 11.52 -11.06 -2.24
N ILE A 94 11.53 -10.73 -3.54
CA ILE A 94 11.57 -11.70 -4.64
C ILE A 94 12.83 -12.57 -4.56
N ASP A 95 13.98 -11.96 -4.33
CA ASP A 95 15.26 -12.65 -4.20
C ASP A 95 15.28 -13.55 -2.95
N ALA A 96 14.87 -13.03 -1.80
CA ALA A 96 14.85 -13.77 -0.54
C ALA A 96 13.91 -14.99 -0.57
N GLU A 97 12.75 -14.86 -1.23
CA GLU A 97 11.79 -15.95 -1.40
C GLU A 97 12.06 -16.82 -2.65
N ASN A 98 13.11 -16.48 -3.43
CA ASN A 98 13.50 -17.16 -4.68
C ASN A 98 12.34 -17.30 -5.68
N ILE A 99 11.60 -16.18 -5.91
CA ILE A 99 10.42 -16.17 -6.77
C ILE A 99 10.83 -15.99 -8.22
N GLN A 100 10.86 -17.07 -8.99
CA GLN A 100 11.24 -17.04 -10.40
C GLN A 100 10.06 -16.75 -11.33
N SER A 101 8.85 -17.19 -10.94
CA SER A 101 7.62 -17.03 -11.74
C SER A 101 6.36 -17.14 -10.87
N GLY A 102 5.23 -16.72 -11.41
CA GLY A 102 3.92 -16.89 -10.79
C GLY A 102 3.66 -15.92 -9.62
N ALA A 103 2.94 -16.38 -8.62
CA ALA A 103 2.47 -15.54 -7.52
C ALA A 103 3.61 -14.98 -6.68
N ILE A 104 3.62 -13.66 -6.47
CA ILE A 104 4.59 -13.00 -5.58
C ILE A 104 4.33 -13.39 -4.13
N PHE A 105 3.08 -13.40 -3.69
CA PHE A 105 2.74 -13.71 -2.31
C PHE A 105 2.15 -15.09 -2.16
N LEU A 106 2.78 -15.90 -1.32
CA LEU A 106 2.34 -17.24 -0.98
C LEU A 106 1.95 -17.33 0.50
N ASN A 107 0.93 -18.14 0.79
CA ASN A 107 0.57 -18.49 2.15
C ASN A 107 1.53 -19.57 2.73
N HIS A 108 1.32 -19.94 4.00
CA HIS A 108 2.16 -20.96 4.69
C HIS A 108 2.16 -22.35 4.01
N ARG A 109 1.15 -22.64 3.17
CA ARG A 109 1.05 -23.88 2.39
C ARG A 109 1.66 -23.78 0.99
N LYS A 110 2.41 -22.71 0.72
CA LYS A 110 3.00 -22.39 -0.59
C LYS A 110 1.97 -22.23 -1.72
N ASN A 111 0.73 -21.95 -1.40
CA ASN A 111 -0.29 -21.57 -2.36
C ASN A 111 -0.39 -20.04 -2.44
N ARG A 112 -0.90 -19.52 -3.57
CA ARG A 112 -1.20 -18.10 -3.70
C ARG A 112 -1.98 -17.57 -2.50
N ILE A 113 -1.56 -16.45 -1.95
CA ILE A 113 -2.25 -15.80 -0.84
C ILE A 113 -3.67 -15.39 -1.24
N LYS A 114 -4.62 -15.46 -0.31
CA LYS A 114 -6.00 -15.06 -0.51
C LYS A 114 -6.31 -13.81 0.30
N MET A 115 -7.34 -13.07 -0.09
CA MET A 115 -7.76 -11.86 0.62
C MET A 115 -7.99 -12.09 2.12
N ARG A 116 -8.50 -13.27 2.49
CA ARG A 116 -8.67 -13.65 3.89
C ARG A 116 -7.34 -13.78 4.65
N ASP A 117 -6.28 -14.22 3.97
CA ASP A 117 -4.96 -14.38 4.60
C ASP A 117 -4.33 -13.01 4.87
N THR A 118 -4.45 -12.07 3.92
CA THR A 118 -3.96 -10.70 4.08
C THR A 118 -4.73 -9.93 5.15
N GLU A 119 -6.07 -10.09 5.21
CA GLU A 119 -6.89 -9.49 6.27
C GLU A 119 -6.53 -10.06 7.65
N ARG A 120 -6.30 -11.37 7.76
CA ARG A 120 -5.84 -11.98 9.02
C ARG A 120 -4.45 -11.49 9.42
N LEU A 121 -3.55 -11.35 8.45
CA LEU A 121 -2.21 -10.83 8.68
C LEU A 121 -2.31 -9.40 9.24
N LEU A 122 -3.04 -8.51 8.58
CA LEU A 122 -3.26 -7.15 9.07
C LEU A 122 -3.95 -7.12 10.44
N ALA A 123 -4.97 -7.95 10.63
CA ALA A 123 -5.70 -8.03 11.90
C ALA A 123 -4.77 -8.39 13.07
N SER A 124 -3.80 -9.31 12.88
CA SER A 124 -2.84 -9.67 13.92
C SER A 124 -1.98 -8.48 14.35
N TYR A 125 -1.49 -7.68 13.39
CA TYR A 125 -0.72 -6.46 13.68
C TYR A 125 -1.58 -5.38 14.33
N THR A 126 -2.74 -5.09 13.77
CA THR A 126 -3.61 -4.03 14.30
C THR A 126 -4.10 -4.37 15.72
N GLN A 127 -4.38 -5.65 16.01
CA GLN A 127 -4.77 -6.08 17.37
C GLN A 127 -3.64 -5.84 18.38
N LYS A 128 -2.40 -6.18 18.05
CA LYS A 128 -1.19 -5.95 18.87
C LYS A 128 -1.01 -4.45 19.14
N LEU A 129 -1.14 -3.63 18.08
CA LEU A 129 -0.92 -2.19 18.14
C LEU A 129 -2.04 -1.42 18.85
N VAL A 130 -3.29 -1.85 18.73
CA VAL A 130 -4.41 -1.27 19.52
C VAL A 130 -4.23 -1.56 21.01
N LYS A 131 -3.83 -2.77 21.37
CA LYS A 131 -3.53 -3.13 22.77
C LYS A 131 -2.40 -2.27 23.36
N SER A 132 -1.39 -1.94 22.57
CA SER A 132 -0.27 -1.08 22.98
C SER A 132 -0.55 0.41 22.79
N ARG A 133 -1.76 0.81 22.42
CA ARG A 133 -2.19 2.19 22.18
C ARG A 133 -1.39 2.91 21.08
N LYS A 134 -0.79 2.16 20.18
CA LYS A 134 -0.10 2.68 18.98
C LYS A 134 -1.05 2.90 17.81
N LEU A 135 -2.22 2.27 17.82
CA LEU A 135 -3.33 2.52 16.90
C LEU A 135 -4.60 2.85 17.68
N ARG A 136 -5.42 3.76 17.16
CA ARG A 136 -6.72 4.14 17.74
C ARG A 136 -7.77 3.03 17.60
N ARG A 137 -7.69 2.26 16.50
CA ARG A 137 -8.66 1.21 16.17
C ARG A 137 -8.05 0.13 15.28
N HIS A 138 -8.81 -0.92 15.05
CA HIS A 138 -8.48 -1.91 14.02
C HIS A 138 -8.73 -1.33 12.64
N TYR A 139 -7.79 -1.57 11.71
CA TYR A 139 -7.88 -1.18 10.31
C TYR A 139 -7.99 -2.42 9.42
N THR A 140 -8.60 -2.27 8.26
CA THR A 140 -8.72 -3.26 7.19
C THR A 140 -7.83 -2.89 6.03
N MET A 141 -7.59 -3.83 5.11
CA MET A 141 -6.85 -3.55 3.87
C MET A 141 -7.53 -2.41 3.07
N GLN A 142 -8.86 -2.38 3.07
CA GLN A 142 -9.62 -1.29 2.45
C GLN A 142 -9.37 0.06 3.14
N THR A 143 -9.24 0.08 4.45
CA THR A 143 -8.93 1.31 5.20
C THR A 143 -7.53 1.83 4.87
N LEU A 144 -6.53 0.93 4.75
CA LEU A 144 -5.18 1.32 4.32
C LEU A 144 -5.19 1.89 2.89
N ARG A 145 -5.98 1.30 1.98
CA ARG A 145 -6.14 1.85 0.64
C ARG A 145 -6.81 3.24 0.66
N HIS A 146 -7.81 3.46 1.51
CA HIS A 146 -8.39 4.79 1.68
C HIS A 146 -7.38 5.80 2.18
N ALA A 147 -6.50 5.41 3.11
CA ALA A 147 -5.40 6.25 3.56
C ALA A 147 -4.47 6.61 2.38
N ALA A 148 -4.03 5.63 1.59
CA ALA A 148 -3.19 5.86 0.41
C ALA A 148 -3.79 6.90 -0.54
N ILE A 149 -5.06 6.73 -0.92
CA ILE A 149 -5.76 7.65 -1.81
C ILE A 149 -5.85 9.05 -1.20
N SER A 150 -6.20 9.13 0.09
CA SER A 150 -6.28 10.40 0.81
C SER A 150 -4.94 11.12 0.82
N TYR A 151 -3.85 10.42 1.11
CA TYR A 151 -2.51 11.01 1.14
C TYR A 151 -2.00 11.43 -0.24
N MET A 152 -2.33 10.71 -1.31
CA MET A 152 -2.05 11.14 -2.68
C MET A 152 -2.73 12.48 -2.99
N LEU A 153 -4.01 12.62 -2.61
CA LEU A 153 -4.79 13.84 -2.82
C LEU A 153 -4.29 15.00 -1.94
N ILE A 154 -3.98 14.75 -0.67
CA ILE A 154 -3.36 15.72 0.23
C ILE A 154 -2.03 16.21 -0.34
N GLY A 155 -1.24 15.37 -1.05
CA GLY A 155 0.00 15.69 -1.72
C GLY A 155 -0.11 16.50 -2.98
N GLY A 156 -1.29 16.84 -3.34
CA GLY A 156 -1.53 17.69 -4.47
C GLY A 156 -1.77 16.95 -5.78
N ALA A 157 -1.82 15.63 -5.78
CA ALA A 157 -2.28 14.88 -6.94
C ALA A 157 -3.75 15.20 -7.21
N SER A 158 -4.09 15.40 -8.47
CA SER A 158 -5.48 15.63 -8.88
C SER A 158 -6.33 14.37 -8.71
N LYS A 159 -7.64 14.54 -8.58
CA LYS A 159 -8.58 13.40 -8.50
C LYS A 159 -8.45 12.48 -9.72
N ASP A 160 -8.23 13.03 -10.90
CA ASP A 160 -8.12 12.26 -12.14
C ASP A 160 -6.83 11.44 -12.18
N GLU A 161 -5.70 12.01 -11.76
CA GLU A 161 -4.43 11.28 -11.63
C GLU A 161 -4.54 10.14 -10.62
N VAL A 162 -5.09 10.41 -9.44
CA VAL A 162 -5.28 9.38 -8.41
C VAL A 162 -6.27 8.31 -8.87
N ALA A 163 -7.34 8.69 -9.56
CA ALA A 163 -8.31 7.75 -10.13
C ALA A 163 -7.65 6.85 -11.18
N ALA A 164 -6.86 7.42 -12.09
CA ALA A 164 -6.13 6.67 -13.12
C ALA A 164 -5.12 5.71 -12.49
N TYR A 165 -4.32 6.18 -11.54
CA TYR A 165 -3.30 5.38 -10.87
C TYR A 165 -3.90 4.24 -10.03
N THR A 166 -4.87 4.54 -9.18
CA THR A 166 -5.43 3.57 -8.24
C THR A 166 -6.56 2.70 -8.82
N GLY A 167 -7.07 3.06 -9.99
CA GLY A 167 -8.21 2.38 -10.63
C GLY A 167 -9.56 2.65 -9.92
N VAL A 168 -9.64 3.71 -9.12
CA VAL A 168 -10.91 4.19 -8.56
C VAL A 168 -11.65 4.97 -9.64
N THR A 169 -12.94 4.72 -9.84
CA THR A 169 -13.70 5.52 -10.79
C THR A 169 -13.94 6.93 -10.24
N GLY A 170 -13.95 7.95 -11.10
CA GLY A 170 -14.10 9.36 -10.70
C GLY A 170 -15.30 9.63 -9.79
N LYS A 171 -16.41 8.92 -10.00
CA LYS A 171 -17.61 9.00 -9.14
C LYS A 171 -17.32 8.66 -7.67
N TRP A 172 -16.37 7.75 -7.41
CA TRP A 172 -15.99 7.37 -6.05
C TRP A 172 -15.03 8.35 -5.38
N MET A 173 -14.40 9.23 -6.14
CA MET A 173 -13.43 10.19 -5.62
C MET A 173 -14.07 11.24 -4.69
N ASN A 174 -15.35 11.55 -4.87
CA ASN A 174 -16.05 12.53 -4.03
C ASN A 174 -16.12 12.14 -2.55
N ARG A 175 -15.95 10.86 -2.22
CA ARG A 175 -15.90 10.41 -0.81
C ARG A 175 -14.73 10.97 -0.01
N TYR A 176 -13.67 11.44 -0.69
CA TYR A 176 -12.46 11.99 -0.07
C TYR A 176 -12.52 13.51 0.11
N ASP A 177 -13.56 14.19 -0.37
CA ASP A 177 -13.65 15.67 -0.38
C ASP A 177 -13.49 16.28 1.01
N ARG A 178 -14.03 15.66 2.04
CA ARG A 178 -13.92 16.13 3.43
C ARG A 178 -12.50 16.03 3.98
N ILE A 179 -11.78 14.99 3.62
CA ILE A 179 -10.39 14.77 4.02
C ILE A 179 -9.51 15.84 3.38
N ILE A 180 -9.66 16.03 2.07
CA ILE A 180 -8.89 17.03 1.30
C ILE A 180 -9.10 18.43 1.85
N ALA A 181 -10.36 18.84 2.09
CA ALA A 181 -10.68 20.18 2.54
C ALA A 181 -10.10 20.53 3.91
N SER A 182 -9.91 19.56 4.79
CA SER A 182 -9.41 19.80 6.16
C SER A 182 -7.90 19.78 6.29
N ASP A 183 -7.19 19.10 5.40
CA ASP A 183 -5.77 18.79 5.58
C ASP A 183 -4.84 19.54 4.63
N VAL A 184 -5.36 20.11 3.53
CA VAL A 184 -4.60 20.98 2.60
C VAL A 184 -3.96 22.18 3.30
N ILE A 185 -4.50 22.61 4.44
CA ILE A 185 -4.00 23.78 5.16
C ILE A 185 -2.88 23.44 6.16
N ASN A 186 -2.80 22.21 6.65
CA ASN A 186 -1.94 21.90 7.80
C ASN A 186 -0.81 20.87 7.56
N GLU A 187 -0.85 20.05 6.51
CA GLU A 187 0.06 18.90 6.41
C GLU A 187 0.64 18.63 5.00
N ALA A 188 0.68 19.63 4.11
CA ALA A 188 1.15 19.45 2.73
C ALA A 188 2.61 18.94 2.58
N ALA A 189 3.33 18.73 3.67
CA ALA A 189 4.77 18.52 3.65
C ALA A 189 5.23 17.06 3.95
N ASN A 190 4.40 16.15 4.43
CA ASN A 190 4.89 14.86 4.93
C ASN A 190 4.40 13.65 4.10
N TYR A 191 5.05 13.47 2.94
CA TYR A 191 4.81 12.31 2.07
C TYR A 191 5.74 11.12 2.30
N ASN A 192 6.76 11.23 3.10
CA ASN A 192 7.70 10.16 3.37
C ASN A 192 7.18 9.21 4.44
N ILE A 193 6.09 8.52 4.16
CA ILE A 193 5.49 7.51 5.04
C ILE A 193 6.43 6.30 5.23
N ILE A 194 7.41 6.09 4.35
CA ILE A 194 8.33 4.93 4.38
C ILE A 194 9.79 5.34 4.70
N ASN A 195 10.05 6.48 5.28
CA ASN A 195 11.42 6.88 5.65
C ASN A 195 12.11 5.92 6.63
N ILE A 196 11.36 5.23 7.47
CA ILE A 196 11.90 4.26 8.44
C ILE A 196 12.54 3.04 7.75
N SER A 197 12.03 2.66 6.57
CA SER A 197 12.45 1.44 5.90
C SER A 197 13.79 1.57 5.17
N LEU A 198 14.11 2.74 4.65
CA LEU A 198 15.34 2.95 3.88
C LEU A 198 16.59 3.03 4.77
N SER A 199 16.49 3.65 5.95
CA SER A 199 17.60 3.74 6.89
C SER A 199 18.02 2.39 7.49
N GLY A 200 17.07 1.45 7.66
CA GLY A 200 17.38 0.09 8.12
C GLY A 200 17.94 -0.82 7.04
N ILE A 201 17.73 -0.48 5.78
CA ILE A 201 18.18 -1.27 4.63
C ILE A 201 19.64 -0.98 4.26
N ASP A 202 20.08 0.26 4.39
CA ASP A 202 21.44 0.66 4.03
C ASP A 202 22.50 0.20 5.06
N ASN A 203 22.13 -0.05 6.30
CA ASN A 203 23.05 -0.51 7.33
C ASN A 203 23.53 -1.96 7.17
N ASN A 204 22.89 -2.77 6.31
CA ASN A 204 23.32 -4.15 6.04
C ASN A 204 24.22 -4.31 4.80
N ARG A 205 24.69 -3.21 4.18
CA ARG A 205 25.61 -3.28 3.02
C ARG A 205 27.11 -3.20 3.40
N HIS A 206 27.44 -3.09 4.68
CA HIS A 206 28.82 -2.91 5.15
C HIS A 206 29.25 -3.93 6.23
N GLU A 207 28.77 -5.17 6.17
CA GLU A 207 29.44 -6.29 6.86
C GLU A 207 29.72 -7.44 5.89
#